data_adf832599533d65ef9b9f95fe8a5e7a6
#
_entry.id   adf832599533d65ef9b9f95fe8a5e7a6
#
_cell.length_a   1.000
_cell.length_b   1.000
_cell.length_c   1.000
_cell.angle_alpha   90.00
_cell.angle_beta   90.00
_cell.angle_gamma   90.00
#
_symmetry.space_group_name_H-M   'P 1'
#
loop_
_entity.id
_entity.type
_entity.pdbx_description
1 polymer ?
#
loop_
_entity_poly.entity_id
_entity_poly.type
_entity_poly.pdbx_seq_one_letter_code
_entity_poly.pdbx_strand_id
1 'polypeptide(L)'
;MKKPKRMARACIQVTLASMAAIIGLAGCGTPPTEVKEANANPDAFLAKNYTLQALRPSYVETLKAVGAPGPTDFKEITFKFDHRYRNIGATEDSVTAPQATYRPLGNGFFQHVRTLENNGFLVNRSYELTFLGALSLKKENAYTNAKLTSFESVVKEVKPFKLDPSKLTLGSKFSVDYGNAFPLQEFNFRWSKVTCTTERLGAASEIHPKIRGSAVWLACNATHEAGGESKFTNVYFAQYGLLLATKYADSRFTAADTVTDFIER
;
A
#
# COMPACT_ATOMS: atom_id res chain seq x y z
N MET A 1 20.34 77.59 26.70
CA MET A 1 20.05 77.57 28.17
C MET A 1 18.59 77.36 28.40
N LYS A 2 18.20 76.21 28.95
CA LYS A 2 17.14 76.00 29.94
C LYS A 2 17.03 74.53 30.25
N LYS A 3 17.35 74.21 31.42
CA LYS A 3 17.33 72.87 32.04
C LYS A 3 15.91 72.51 32.51
N PRO A 4 15.70 71.39 33.10
CA PRO A 4 14.71 70.36 32.80
C PRO A 4 13.58 70.34 33.79
N LYS A 5 12.52 69.58 33.53
CA LYS A 5 11.62 69.15 34.57
C LYS A 5 11.51 67.64 34.61
N ARG A 6 12.04 67.04 35.64
CA ARG A 6 11.73 65.72 36.12
C ARG A 6 10.25 65.67 36.53
N MET A 7 9.56 64.67 36.09
CA MET A 7 8.41 64.18 36.83
C MET A 7 8.55 62.67 36.99
N ALA A 8 8.49 62.30 38.24
CA ALA A 8 8.56 60.96 38.77
C ALA A 8 7.19 60.27 38.67
N ARG A 9 7.28 59.05 38.39
CA ARG A 9 6.54 57.98 38.92
C ARG A 9 5.15 57.59 38.78
N ALA A 10 4.98 56.33 38.53
CA ALA A 10 4.38 55.46 39.56
C ALA A 10 4.70 53.99 39.19
N CYS A 11 5.27 53.31 40.15
CA CYS A 11 5.35 51.84 40.17
C CYS A 11 3.95 51.30 40.33
N ILE A 12 3.47 50.59 39.32
CA ILE A 12 2.39 49.64 39.51
C ILE A 12 3.01 48.27 39.29
N GLN A 13 3.27 47.58 40.37
CA GLN A 13 3.56 46.15 40.38
C GLN A 13 2.30 45.41 40.05
N VAL A 14 2.19 44.96 38.81
CA VAL A 14 1.22 43.95 38.44
C VAL A 14 1.97 42.62 38.49
N THR A 15 1.75 41.91 39.58
CA THR A 15 2.09 40.51 39.74
C THR A 15 1.23 39.68 38.79
N LEU A 16 1.71 39.47 37.56
CA LEU A 16 1.17 38.49 36.66
C LEU A 16 1.71 37.12 37.08
N ALA A 17 0.84 36.37 37.74
CA ALA A 17 1.02 34.95 37.91
C ALA A 17 1.12 34.29 36.54
N SER A 18 2.35 33.96 36.15
CA SER A 18 2.65 33.16 34.96
C SER A 18 2.18 31.76 35.24
N MET A 19 0.95 31.46 34.91
CA MET A 19 0.49 30.10 34.68
C MET A 19 1.20 29.61 33.41
N ALA A 20 2.38 29.04 33.58
CA ALA A 20 3.05 28.26 32.55
C ALA A 20 2.16 27.05 32.23
N ALA A 21 1.29 27.21 31.22
CA ALA A 21 0.69 26.09 30.56
C ALA A 21 1.82 25.34 29.86
N ILE A 22 2.33 24.32 30.54
CA ILE A 22 3.14 23.27 29.90
C ILE A 22 2.18 22.56 28.98
N ILE A 23 2.03 23.08 27.74
CA ILE A 23 1.54 22.31 26.62
C ILE A 23 2.62 21.27 26.40
N GLY A 24 2.45 20.13 27.02
CA GLY A 24 3.22 18.96 26.71
C GLY A 24 3.09 18.72 25.21
N LEU A 25 4.15 19.03 24.49
CA LEU A 25 4.44 18.43 23.22
C LEU A 25 4.51 16.93 23.47
N ALA A 26 3.33 16.28 23.51
CA ALA A 26 3.21 14.86 23.41
C ALA A 26 3.81 14.52 22.05
N GLY A 27 5.12 14.30 22.09
CA GLY A 27 5.94 14.01 20.93
C GLY A 27 5.32 12.88 20.14
N CYS A 28 5.25 13.07 18.87
CA CYS A 28 5.21 12.03 17.87
C CYS A 28 6.21 10.93 18.25
N GLY A 29 5.78 9.82 18.83
CA GLY A 29 6.76 8.82 19.17
C GLY A 29 6.35 7.65 20.01
N THR A 30 5.07 7.43 20.28
CA THR A 30 4.64 6.09 20.66
C THR A 30 4.49 5.30 19.36
N PRO A 31 5.31 4.25 19.14
CA PRO A 31 4.93 3.27 18.15
C PRO A 31 3.55 2.80 18.58
N PRO A 32 2.56 2.83 17.68
CA PRO A 32 1.22 2.48 18.05
C PRO A 32 1.25 1.10 18.70
N THR A 33 0.49 0.92 19.73
CA THR A 33 0.24 -0.38 20.39
C THR A 33 -0.09 -1.44 19.33
N GLU A 34 -0.71 -1.02 18.24
CA GLU A 34 -1.07 -1.73 17.05
C GLU A 34 0.09 -2.45 16.34
N VAL A 35 1.30 -1.89 16.27
CA VAL A 35 2.45 -2.56 15.63
C VAL A 35 2.87 -3.80 16.43
N LYS A 36 2.82 -3.75 17.75
CA LYS A 36 3.10 -4.89 18.61
C LYS A 36 2.02 -5.97 18.46
N GLU A 37 0.75 -5.56 18.44
CA GLU A 37 -0.39 -6.46 18.21
C GLU A 37 -0.32 -7.09 16.84
N ALA A 38 -0.05 -6.32 15.79
CA ALA A 38 0.10 -6.80 14.42
C ALA A 38 1.19 -7.87 14.30
N ASN A 39 2.34 -7.66 14.94
CA ASN A 39 3.44 -8.63 14.89
C ASN A 39 3.21 -9.85 15.77
N ALA A 40 2.51 -9.70 16.90
CA ALA A 40 2.22 -10.81 17.82
C ALA A 40 1.14 -11.77 17.28
N ASN A 41 0.10 -11.22 16.63
CA ASN A 41 -0.99 -12.01 16.07
C ASN A 41 -1.49 -11.42 14.74
N PRO A 42 -0.76 -11.68 13.63
CA PRO A 42 -1.07 -11.11 12.32
C PRO A 42 -2.46 -11.47 11.81
N ASP A 43 -2.95 -12.67 12.10
CA ASP A 43 -4.27 -13.12 11.63
C ASP A 43 -5.41 -12.40 12.33
N ALA A 44 -5.32 -12.22 13.65
CA ALA A 44 -6.31 -11.45 14.40
C ALA A 44 -6.27 -9.96 14.01
N PHE A 45 -5.08 -9.42 13.75
CA PHE A 45 -4.91 -8.06 13.29
C PHE A 45 -5.55 -7.82 11.93
N LEU A 46 -5.35 -8.73 10.96
CA LEU A 46 -6.01 -8.69 9.66
C LEU A 46 -7.53 -8.78 9.79
N ALA A 47 -8.02 -9.77 10.53
CA ALA A 47 -9.46 -10.00 10.68
C ALA A 47 -10.18 -8.78 11.30
N LYS A 48 -9.51 -8.06 12.19
CA LYS A 48 -10.05 -6.87 12.85
C LYS A 48 -9.98 -5.61 11.98
N ASN A 49 -8.86 -5.38 11.29
CA ASN A 49 -8.52 -4.06 10.74
C ASN A 49 -8.61 -3.99 9.20
N TYR A 50 -8.63 -5.14 8.50
CA TYR A 50 -8.58 -5.22 7.03
C TYR A 50 -9.83 -5.89 6.47
N THR A 51 -10.99 -5.35 6.82
CA THR A 51 -12.30 -5.78 6.33
C THR A 51 -12.89 -4.74 5.37
N LEU A 52 -13.88 -5.12 4.58
CA LEU A 52 -14.55 -4.18 3.66
C LEU A 52 -15.27 -3.06 4.41
N GLN A 53 -15.67 -3.29 5.67
CA GLN A 53 -16.30 -2.27 6.52
C GLN A 53 -15.33 -1.14 6.93
N ALA A 54 -14.01 -1.39 6.84
CA ALA A 54 -12.99 -0.37 7.08
C ALA A 54 -12.85 0.63 5.91
N LEU A 55 -13.55 0.38 4.78
CA LEU A 55 -13.49 1.18 3.58
C LEU A 55 -14.76 2.03 3.43
N ARG A 56 -14.68 3.12 2.66
CA ARG A 56 -15.87 3.93 2.32
C ARG A 56 -16.81 3.16 1.40
N PRO A 57 -18.10 3.02 1.74
CA PRO A 57 -19.06 2.26 0.94
C PRO A 57 -19.14 2.72 -0.53
N SER A 58 -19.03 4.02 -0.79
CA SER A 58 -19.20 4.61 -2.12
C SER A 58 -18.23 4.02 -3.16
N TYR A 59 -16.93 3.93 -2.84
CA TYR A 59 -15.99 3.38 -3.80
C TYR A 59 -15.93 1.84 -3.75
N VAL A 60 -16.32 1.21 -2.64
CA VAL A 60 -16.48 -0.25 -2.58
C VAL A 60 -17.53 -0.70 -3.61
N GLU A 61 -18.67 -0.01 -3.70
CA GLU A 61 -19.68 -0.29 -4.72
C GLU A 61 -19.17 -0.01 -6.13
N THR A 62 -18.39 1.06 -6.33
CA THR A 62 -17.73 1.33 -7.61
C THR A 62 -16.82 0.18 -8.04
N LEU A 63 -16.04 -0.38 -7.11
CA LEU A 63 -15.16 -1.51 -7.39
C LEU A 63 -15.92 -2.82 -7.63
N LYS A 64 -17.01 -3.07 -6.90
CA LYS A 64 -17.87 -4.23 -7.14
C LYS A 64 -18.55 -4.20 -8.51
N ALA A 65 -18.85 -3.01 -9.02
CA ALA A 65 -19.43 -2.83 -10.35
C ALA A 65 -18.44 -3.09 -11.50
N VAL A 66 -17.13 -3.09 -11.20
CA VAL A 66 -16.09 -3.52 -12.13
C VAL A 66 -16.17 -5.05 -12.18
N GLY A 67 -16.51 -5.65 -13.30
CA GLY A 67 -16.70 -7.10 -13.46
C GLY A 67 -15.66 -7.92 -12.70
N ALA A 68 -16.01 -8.29 -11.48
CA ALA A 68 -15.11 -9.02 -10.61
C ALA A 68 -14.93 -10.45 -11.10
N PRO A 69 -13.76 -11.06 -10.90
CA PRO A 69 -13.59 -12.48 -11.15
C PRO A 69 -14.62 -13.27 -10.33
N GLY A 70 -15.04 -14.41 -10.87
CA GLY A 70 -15.96 -15.33 -10.20
C GLY A 70 -15.46 -15.73 -8.81
N PRO A 71 -16.30 -16.48 -8.06
CA PRO A 71 -15.92 -16.93 -6.73
C PRO A 71 -14.59 -17.71 -6.78
N THR A 72 -13.73 -17.41 -5.82
CA THR A 72 -12.47 -18.14 -5.63
C THR A 72 -12.72 -19.40 -4.82
N ASP A 73 -12.13 -20.52 -5.21
CA ASP A 73 -12.26 -21.83 -4.56
C ASP A 73 -11.13 -22.13 -3.56
N PHE A 74 -10.22 -21.16 -3.35
CA PHE A 74 -9.13 -21.26 -2.39
C PHE A 74 -9.39 -20.40 -1.14
N LYS A 75 -8.78 -20.79 -0.03
CA LYS A 75 -8.83 -20.02 1.23
C LYS A 75 -7.66 -19.04 1.36
N GLU A 76 -6.50 -19.45 0.85
CA GLU A 76 -5.27 -18.70 0.96
C GLU A 76 -4.31 -19.11 -0.16
N ILE A 77 -3.62 -18.14 -0.74
CA ILE A 77 -2.46 -18.39 -1.58
C ILE A 77 -1.26 -17.62 -1.07
N THR A 78 -0.09 -18.25 -1.17
CA THR A 78 1.19 -17.64 -0.77
C THR A 78 2.20 -17.79 -1.89
N PHE A 79 2.81 -16.67 -2.25
CA PHE A 79 3.96 -16.60 -3.14
C PHE A 79 5.21 -16.33 -2.31
N LYS A 80 6.31 -17.05 -2.57
CA LYS A 80 7.65 -16.68 -2.13
C LYS A 80 8.44 -16.16 -3.30
N PHE A 81 9.33 -15.21 -3.04
CA PHE A 81 10.06 -14.52 -4.11
C PHE A 81 11.55 -14.45 -3.84
N ASP A 82 12.33 -14.40 -4.93
CA ASP A 82 13.56 -13.65 -5.02
C ASP A 82 13.21 -12.23 -5.46
N HIS A 83 13.33 -11.26 -4.55
CA HIS A 83 13.13 -9.84 -4.80
C HIS A 83 14.47 -9.17 -5.00
N ARG A 84 14.72 -8.69 -6.21
CA ARG A 84 15.93 -7.97 -6.58
C ARG A 84 15.57 -6.50 -6.78
N TYR A 85 16.29 -5.61 -6.13
CA TYR A 85 16.11 -4.18 -6.35
C TYR A 85 17.46 -3.48 -6.47
N ARG A 86 17.49 -2.43 -7.28
CA ARG A 86 18.65 -1.57 -7.51
C ARG A 86 18.24 -0.11 -7.42
N ASN A 87 18.88 0.63 -6.51
CA ASN A 87 18.75 2.08 -6.47
C ASN A 87 19.41 2.71 -7.69
N ILE A 88 18.89 3.81 -8.19
CA ILE A 88 19.50 4.55 -9.29
C ILE A 88 20.90 5.01 -8.86
N GLY A 89 21.90 4.72 -9.69
CA GLY A 89 23.31 4.98 -9.39
C GLY A 89 24.05 3.89 -8.62
N ALA A 90 23.35 2.86 -8.12
CA ALA A 90 24.01 1.68 -7.55
C ALA A 90 24.51 0.73 -8.64
N THR A 91 25.66 0.07 -8.40
CA THR A 91 26.27 -0.90 -9.32
C THR A 91 25.76 -2.31 -9.11
N GLU A 92 25.23 -2.60 -7.94
CA GLU A 92 24.82 -3.96 -7.54
C GLU A 92 23.34 -4.02 -7.16
N ASP A 93 22.72 -5.18 -7.36
CA ASP A 93 21.39 -5.48 -6.89
C ASP A 93 21.42 -5.86 -5.42
N SER A 94 20.45 -5.37 -4.66
CA SER A 94 20.13 -5.94 -3.35
C SER A 94 19.12 -7.06 -3.53
N VAL A 95 19.31 -8.17 -2.86
CA VAL A 95 18.44 -9.35 -2.96
C VAL A 95 17.80 -9.64 -1.61
N THR A 96 16.49 -9.82 -1.59
CA THR A 96 15.72 -10.24 -0.41
C THR A 96 14.72 -11.33 -0.80
N ALA A 97 14.23 -12.09 0.19
CA ALA A 97 13.29 -13.18 -0.02
C ALA A 97 11.96 -12.94 0.70
N PRO A 98 11.12 -11.99 0.24
CA PRO A 98 9.82 -11.77 0.84
C PRO A 98 8.82 -12.87 0.47
N GLN A 99 7.79 -12.97 1.30
CA GLN A 99 6.63 -13.80 1.04
C GLN A 99 5.38 -12.91 1.02
N ALA A 100 4.46 -13.16 0.09
CA ALA A 100 3.17 -12.48 -0.02
C ALA A 100 2.02 -13.48 0.08
N THR A 101 1.13 -13.26 1.02
CA THR A 101 -0.04 -14.11 1.27
C THR A 101 -1.31 -13.33 0.97
N TYR A 102 -2.23 -13.94 0.21
CA TYR A 102 -3.51 -13.37 -0.19
C TYR A 102 -4.65 -14.25 0.30
N ARG A 103 -5.67 -13.63 0.93
CA ARG A 103 -6.91 -14.27 1.39
C ARG A 103 -8.10 -13.59 0.74
N PRO A 104 -8.92 -14.29 -0.04
CA PRO A 104 -10.06 -13.68 -0.72
C PRO A 104 -11.15 -13.25 0.27
N LEU A 105 -11.72 -12.07 0.02
CA LEU A 105 -12.91 -11.55 0.69
C LEU A 105 -14.14 -11.56 -0.23
N GLY A 106 -13.99 -12.09 -1.44
CA GLY A 106 -14.99 -12.08 -2.49
C GLY A 106 -14.98 -10.81 -3.34
N ASN A 107 -15.61 -10.87 -4.53
CA ASN A 107 -15.74 -9.76 -5.47
C ASN A 107 -14.40 -9.08 -5.84
N GLY A 108 -13.31 -9.83 -5.93
CA GLY A 108 -11.99 -9.32 -6.26
C GLY A 108 -11.25 -8.61 -5.13
N PHE A 109 -11.79 -8.60 -3.92
CA PHE A 109 -11.09 -8.06 -2.75
C PHE A 109 -10.27 -9.12 -2.04
N PHE A 110 -9.08 -8.71 -1.57
CA PHE A 110 -8.16 -9.59 -0.84
C PHE A 110 -7.57 -8.89 0.37
N GLN A 111 -7.44 -9.63 1.47
CA GLN A 111 -6.45 -9.31 2.49
C GLN A 111 -5.09 -9.77 1.97
N HIS A 112 -4.09 -8.92 2.10
CA HIS A 112 -2.73 -9.18 1.66
C HIS A 112 -1.75 -8.92 2.80
N VAL A 113 -0.84 -9.85 3.02
CA VAL A 113 0.29 -9.69 3.94
C VAL A 113 1.58 -9.96 3.19
N ARG A 114 2.47 -8.98 3.18
CA ARG A 114 3.84 -9.18 2.69
C ARG A 114 4.80 -9.20 3.89
N THR A 115 5.55 -10.29 4.04
CA THR A 115 6.51 -10.48 5.12
C THR A 115 7.91 -10.51 4.53
N LEU A 116 8.81 -9.75 5.13
CA LEU A 116 10.24 -9.80 4.83
C LEU A 116 10.98 -10.30 6.06
N GLU A 117 11.70 -11.39 5.90
CA GLU A 117 12.59 -11.94 6.90
C GLU A 117 14.05 -11.87 6.42
N ASN A 118 14.97 -11.72 7.35
CA ASN A 118 16.39 -11.79 7.10
C ASN A 118 17.02 -12.74 8.12
N ASN A 119 17.63 -13.84 7.65
CA ASN A 119 18.21 -14.90 8.51
C ASN A 119 17.20 -15.44 9.55
N GLY A 120 15.93 -15.61 9.16
CA GLY A 120 14.87 -16.08 10.06
C GLY A 120 14.32 -15.04 11.02
N PHE A 121 14.78 -13.79 10.96
CA PHE A 121 14.26 -12.69 11.76
C PHE A 121 13.31 -11.83 10.94
N LEU A 122 12.13 -11.57 11.48
CA LEU A 122 11.18 -10.65 10.88
C LEU A 122 11.77 -9.23 10.83
N VAL A 123 11.89 -8.67 9.63
CA VAL A 123 12.36 -7.30 9.38
C VAL A 123 11.19 -6.34 9.22
N ASN A 124 10.23 -6.73 8.40
CA ASN A 124 9.06 -5.93 8.09
C ASN A 124 7.87 -6.81 7.74
N ARG A 125 6.68 -6.35 8.08
CA ARG A 125 5.42 -6.92 7.62
C ARG A 125 4.54 -5.78 7.14
N SER A 126 4.02 -5.86 5.92
CA SER A 126 2.98 -4.96 5.44
C SER A 126 1.65 -5.69 5.38
N TYR A 127 0.61 -4.97 5.79
CA TYR A 127 -0.77 -5.40 5.75
C TYR A 127 -1.50 -4.54 4.74
N GLU A 128 -2.27 -5.17 3.88
CA GLU A 128 -3.02 -4.46 2.85
C GLU A 128 -4.41 -5.06 2.67
N LEU A 129 -5.37 -4.21 2.38
CA LEU A 129 -6.63 -4.57 1.76
C LEU A 129 -6.54 -4.13 0.31
N THR A 130 -6.67 -5.08 -0.62
CA THR A 130 -6.44 -4.82 -2.03
C THR A 130 -7.67 -5.16 -2.87
N PHE A 131 -7.79 -4.52 -4.03
CA PHE A 131 -8.68 -4.95 -5.11
C PHE A 131 -7.86 -5.60 -6.21
N LEU A 132 -8.28 -6.79 -6.64
CA LEU A 132 -7.56 -7.68 -7.58
C LEU A 132 -6.10 -7.95 -7.17
N GLY A 133 -5.74 -7.81 -5.89
CA GLY A 133 -4.38 -8.02 -5.40
C GLY A 133 -3.37 -6.90 -5.69
N ALA A 134 -3.70 -5.94 -6.57
CA ALA A 134 -2.76 -4.92 -7.02
C ALA A 134 -3.14 -3.48 -6.60
N LEU A 135 -4.42 -3.12 -6.61
CA LEU A 135 -4.84 -1.82 -6.12
C LEU A 135 -4.92 -1.85 -4.59
N SER A 136 -3.93 -1.28 -3.92
CA SER A 136 -3.90 -1.19 -2.46
C SER A 136 -4.91 -0.14 -1.97
N LEU A 137 -5.97 -0.59 -1.30
CA LEU A 137 -7.07 0.25 -0.80
C LEU A 137 -6.80 0.78 0.60
N LYS A 138 -6.13 -0.03 1.42
CA LYS A 138 -5.65 0.31 2.75
C LYS A 138 -4.32 -0.40 2.95
N LYS A 139 -3.31 0.30 3.43
CA LYS A 139 -1.96 -0.24 3.63
C LYS A 139 -1.34 0.29 4.89
N GLU A 140 -0.68 -0.59 5.63
CA GLU A 140 0.14 -0.27 6.78
C GLU A 140 1.42 -1.12 6.77
N ASN A 141 2.54 -0.51 7.19
CA ASN A 141 3.81 -1.20 7.36
C ASN A 141 4.14 -1.33 8.85
N ALA A 142 4.22 -2.56 9.34
CA ALA A 142 4.64 -2.88 10.68
C ALA A 142 6.12 -3.24 10.70
N TYR A 143 6.96 -2.26 10.98
CA TYR A 143 8.39 -2.48 11.14
C TYR A 143 8.70 -3.05 12.52
N THR A 144 9.61 -4.01 12.57
CA THR A 144 10.10 -4.58 13.86
C THR A 144 11.05 -3.64 14.57
N ASN A 145 11.66 -2.70 13.85
CA ASN A 145 12.49 -1.65 14.41
C ASN A 145 11.62 -0.54 14.99
N ALA A 146 11.60 -0.40 16.31
CA ALA A 146 10.81 0.61 17.03
C ALA A 146 11.13 2.08 16.63
N LYS A 147 12.22 2.33 15.89
CA LYS A 147 12.59 3.65 15.38
C LYS A 147 11.86 4.02 14.09
N LEU A 148 11.25 3.05 13.39
CA LEU A 148 10.49 3.29 12.18
C LEU A 148 9.01 3.35 12.54
N THR A 149 8.37 4.45 12.19
CA THR A 149 6.92 4.63 12.40
C THR A 149 6.15 3.82 11.36
N SER A 150 5.07 3.19 11.79
CA SER A 150 4.05 2.65 10.90
C SER A 150 3.50 3.78 10.02
N PHE A 151 3.35 3.51 8.73
CA PHE A 151 2.76 4.43 7.78
C PHE A 151 1.48 3.82 7.25
N GLU A 152 0.34 4.42 7.55
CA GLU A 152 -0.95 4.01 7.04
C GLU A 152 -1.38 4.92 5.88
N SER A 153 -1.79 4.31 4.77
CA SER A 153 -2.43 5.00 3.66
C SER A 153 -3.75 4.33 3.29
N VAL A 154 -4.74 5.14 2.94
CA VAL A 154 -6.08 4.69 2.60
C VAL A 154 -6.52 5.36 1.30
N VAL A 155 -7.09 4.58 0.38
CA VAL A 155 -7.82 5.11 -0.75
C VAL A 155 -9.11 5.75 -0.22
N LYS A 156 -9.37 6.98 -0.59
CA LYS A 156 -10.56 7.75 -0.20
C LYS A 156 -11.59 7.82 -1.30
N GLU A 157 -11.14 7.74 -2.55
CA GLU A 157 -11.99 7.82 -3.72
C GLU A 157 -11.42 6.99 -4.88
N VAL A 158 -12.29 6.38 -5.66
CA VAL A 158 -11.97 5.71 -6.92
C VAL A 158 -12.96 6.21 -7.96
N LYS A 159 -12.45 6.75 -9.08
CA LYS A 159 -13.33 7.13 -10.19
C LYS A 159 -13.86 5.89 -10.89
N PRO A 160 -15.10 5.91 -11.39
CA PRO A 160 -15.65 4.80 -12.14
C PRO A 160 -14.75 4.43 -13.33
N PHE A 161 -14.49 3.15 -13.51
CA PHE A 161 -13.72 2.62 -14.63
C PHE A 161 -14.34 1.29 -15.11
N LYS A 162 -13.91 0.84 -16.28
CA LYS A 162 -14.35 -0.44 -16.84
C LYS A 162 -13.16 -1.38 -16.93
N LEU A 163 -13.31 -2.53 -16.34
CA LEU A 163 -12.35 -3.63 -16.43
C LEU A 163 -13.12 -4.94 -16.31
N ASP A 164 -12.99 -5.79 -17.30
CA ASP A 164 -13.41 -7.19 -17.21
C ASP A 164 -12.16 -8.04 -17.42
N PRO A 165 -11.53 -8.51 -16.32
CA PRO A 165 -10.28 -9.26 -16.42
C PRO A 165 -10.42 -10.55 -17.25
N SER A 166 -11.63 -11.11 -17.35
CA SER A 166 -11.89 -12.33 -18.14
C SER A 166 -11.90 -12.09 -19.64
N LYS A 167 -12.02 -10.82 -20.08
CA LYS A 167 -12.09 -10.40 -21.48
C LYS A 167 -10.83 -9.69 -21.98
N LEU A 168 -9.76 -9.70 -21.20
CA LEU A 168 -8.51 -9.10 -21.63
C LEU A 168 -7.91 -9.87 -22.81
N THR A 169 -7.69 -9.15 -23.89
CA THR A 169 -7.03 -9.63 -25.12
C THR A 169 -5.76 -8.81 -25.36
N LEU A 170 -4.90 -9.27 -26.25
CA LEU A 170 -3.68 -8.53 -26.61
C LEU A 170 -4.02 -7.10 -27.05
N GLY A 171 -3.33 -6.12 -26.48
CA GLY A 171 -3.55 -4.70 -26.74
C GLY A 171 -4.73 -4.07 -25.99
N SER A 172 -5.52 -4.84 -25.21
CA SER A 172 -6.56 -4.28 -24.33
C SER A 172 -5.97 -3.25 -23.37
N LYS A 173 -6.68 -2.13 -23.20
CA LYS A 173 -6.25 -1.03 -22.31
C LYS A 173 -7.32 -0.71 -21.29
N PHE A 174 -6.90 -0.41 -20.09
CA PHE A 174 -7.77 0.15 -19.04
C PHE A 174 -7.00 1.16 -18.18
N SER A 175 -7.74 1.98 -17.45
CA SER A 175 -7.15 2.97 -16.55
C SER A 175 -7.98 3.08 -15.29
N VAL A 176 -7.30 3.30 -14.15
CA VAL A 176 -7.89 3.50 -12.83
C VAL A 176 -7.35 4.80 -12.25
N ASP A 177 -8.26 5.70 -11.88
CA ASP A 177 -7.92 6.93 -11.17
C ASP A 177 -8.39 6.80 -9.71
N TYR A 178 -7.50 7.03 -8.77
CA TYR A 178 -7.83 6.94 -7.35
C TYR A 178 -7.10 7.99 -6.51
N GLY A 179 -7.76 8.44 -5.45
CA GLY A 179 -7.22 9.41 -4.49
C GLY A 179 -6.81 8.72 -3.19
N ASN A 180 -5.54 8.86 -2.82
CA ASN A 180 -4.95 8.36 -1.58
C ASN A 180 -4.84 9.47 -0.54
N ALA A 181 -4.94 9.09 0.73
CA ALA A 181 -4.74 9.99 1.85
C ALA A 181 -4.30 9.24 3.12
N PHE A 182 -3.97 10.00 4.17
CA PHE A 182 -3.90 9.47 5.52
C PHE A 182 -5.30 9.13 6.04
N PRO A 183 -5.45 8.25 7.02
CA PRO A 183 -6.75 7.81 7.52
C PRO A 183 -7.70 8.94 7.92
N LEU A 184 -7.20 9.96 8.62
CA LEU A 184 -8.00 11.09 9.10
C LEU A 184 -8.15 12.25 8.09
N GLN A 185 -7.51 12.16 6.93
CA GLN A 185 -7.58 13.19 5.90
C GLN A 185 -8.88 13.03 5.10
N GLU A 186 -9.71 14.10 5.03
CA GLU A 186 -11.01 14.08 4.39
C GLU A 186 -11.09 14.87 3.07
N PHE A 187 -10.04 15.61 2.73
CA PHE A 187 -9.95 16.44 1.50
C PHE A 187 -8.50 16.54 1.04
N ASN A 188 -8.28 17.10 -0.17
CA ASN A 188 -6.96 17.24 -0.80
C ASN A 188 -6.24 15.90 -0.95
N PHE A 189 -6.93 14.92 -1.52
CA PHE A 189 -6.37 13.60 -1.76
C PHE A 189 -5.24 13.67 -2.80
N ARG A 190 -4.25 12.82 -2.66
CA ARG A 190 -3.19 12.64 -3.67
C ARG A 190 -3.71 11.71 -4.76
N TRP A 191 -4.00 12.27 -5.91
CA TRP A 191 -4.49 11.50 -7.04
C TRP A 191 -3.38 10.76 -7.76
N SER A 192 -3.71 9.55 -8.16
CA SER A 192 -2.88 8.71 -9.02
C SER A 192 -3.73 8.13 -10.12
N LYS A 193 -3.16 8.07 -11.32
CA LYS A 193 -3.75 7.41 -12.47
C LYS A 193 -2.87 6.27 -12.91
N VAL A 194 -3.40 5.07 -12.93
CA VAL A 194 -2.75 3.87 -13.45
C VAL A 194 -3.37 3.52 -14.79
N THR A 195 -2.55 3.39 -15.82
CA THR A 195 -2.97 2.90 -17.14
C THR A 195 -2.22 1.63 -17.46
N CYS A 196 -2.92 0.57 -17.82
CA CYS A 196 -2.36 -0.72 -18.17
C CYS A 196 -2.72 -1.11 -19.59
N THR A 197 -1.80 -1.81 -20.26
CA THR A 197 -1.98 -2.42 -21.58
C THR A 197 -1.64 -3.89 -21.48
N THR A 198 -2.47 -4.76 -22.05
CA THR A 198 -2.17 -6.20 -22.17
C THR A 198 -1.09 -6.42 -23.23
N GLU A 199 0.07 -6.94 -22.79
CA GLU A 199 1.22 -7.20 -23.67
C GLU A 199 1.31 -8.67 -24.10
N ARG A 200 0.88 -9.59 -23.24
CA ARG A 200 1.02 -11.02 -23.50
C ARG A 200 -0.06 -11.83 -22.81
N LEU A 201 -0.43 -12.93 -23.43
CA LEU A 201 -1.27 -14.00 -22.90
C LEU A 201 -0.45 -15.29 -22.85
N GLY A 202 -0.64 -16.13 -21.85
CA GLY A 202 0.09 -17.39 -21.72
C GLY A 202 -0.42 -18.25 -20.59
N ALA A 203 0.34 -19.30 -20.26
CA ALA A 203 0.03 -20.15 -19.11
C ALA A 203 0.58 -19.57 -17.81
N ALA A 204 -0.17 -19.66 -16.73
CA ALA A 204 0.30 -19.21 -15.42
C ALA A 204 1.53 -20.00 -14.93
N SER A 205 1.68 -21.25 -15.39
CA SER A 205 2.85 -22.10 -15.12
C SER A 205 4.19 -21.55 -15.64
N GLU A 206 4.16 -20.56 -16.54
CA GLU A 206 5.37 -19.86 -16.96
C GLU A 206 5.97 -18.96 -15.86
N ILE A 207 5.16 -18.54 -14.90
CA ILE A 207 5.62 -17.82 -13.70
C ILE A 207 6.16 -18.80 -12.66
N HIS A 208 5.42 -19.89 -12.40
CA HIS A 208 5.85 -20.97 -11.53
C HIS A 208 5.03 -22.24 -11.83
N PRO A 209 5.66 -23.44 -11.92
CA PRO A 209 5.00 -24.68 -12.38
C PRO A 209 3.76 -25.09 -11.58
N LYS A 210 3.66 -24.70 -10.31
CA LYS A 210 2.50 -25.00 -9.45
C LYS A 210 1.30 -24.08 -9.69
N ILE A 211 1.47 -22.95 -10.42
CA ILE A 211 0.38 -22.01 -10.67
C ILE A 211 -0.45 -22.52 -11.85
N ARG A 212 -1.74 -22.71 -11.62
CA ARG A 212 -2.66 -23.26 -12.61
C ARG A 212 -3.35 -22.18 -13.44
N GLY A 213 -3.84 -22.56 -14.62
CA GLY A 213 -4.67 -21.72 -15.46
C GLY A 213 -3.89 -20.80 -16.41
N SER A 214 -4.58 -19.79 -16.90
CA SER A 214 -4.02 -18.78 -17.80
C SER A 214 -3.54 -17.55 -17.05
N ALA A 215 -2.59 -16.85 -17.68
CA ALA A 215 -2.04 -15.60 -17.19
C ALA A 215 -2.06 -14.52 -18.27
N VAL A 216 -2.23 -13.27 -17.84
CA VAL A 216 -2.22 -12.06 -18.69
C VAL A 216 -1.16 -11.11 -18.14
N TRP A 217 -0.16 -10.77 -18.96
CA TRP A 217 0.86 -9.78 -18.60
C TRP A 217 0.42 -8.39 -18.99
N LEU A 218 0.47 -7.47 -18.07
CA LEU A 218 0.04 -6.09 -18.18
C LEU A 218 1.24 -5.17 -17.98
N ALA A 219 1.59 -4.37 -18.99
CA ALA A 219 2.47 -3.23 -18.79
C ALA A 219 1.65 -2.06 -18.27
N CYS A 220 2.02 -1.55 -17.11
CA CYS A 220 1.32 -0.48 -16.44
C CYS A 220 2.22 0.73 -16.22
N ASN A 221 1.63 1.92 -16.32
CA ASN A 221 2.25 3.19 -16.00
C ASN A 221 1.37 3.93 -14.99
N ALA A 222 1.95 4.37 -13.88
CA ALA A 222 1.28 5.22 -12.92
C ALA A 222 1.83 6.63 -12.98
N THR A 223 0.95 7.63 -13.02
CA THR A 223 1.27 9.05 -12.87
C THR A 223 0.67 9.58 -11.58
N HIS A 224 1.40 10.42 -10.89
CA HIS A 224 0.99 10.98 -9.59
C HIS A 224 0.83 12.49 -9.70
N GLU A 225 -0.24 13.04 -9.13
CA GLU A 225 -0.51 14.48 -9.15
C GLU A 225 0.62 15.31 -8.52
N ALA A 226 1.30 14.76 -7.50
CA ALA A 226 2.47 15.40 -6.88
C ALA A 226 3.73 15.38 -7.77
N GLY A 227 3.62 14.87 -9.01
CA GLY A 227 4.74 14.62 -9.91
C GLY A 227 5.33 13.22 -9.70
N GLY A 228 5.99 12.75 -10.76
CA GLY A 228 6.59 11.43 -10.80
C GLY A 228 5.76 10.40 -11.56
N GLU A 229 6.49 9.48 -12.15
CA GLU A 229 5.94 8.34 -12.88
C GLU A 229 6.57 7.06 -12.37
N SER A 230 5.80 5.99 -12.39
CA SER A 230 6.32 4.65 -12.16
C SER A 230 5.79 3.68 -13.21
N LYS A 231 6.64 2.75 -13.62
CA LYS A 231 6.31 1.68 -14.57
C LYS A 231 6.35 0.36 -13.83
N PHE A 232 5.38 -0.51 -14.11
CA PHE A 232 5.37 -1.82 -13.50
C PHE A 232 4.71 -2.85 -14.42
N THR A 233 5.08 -4.11 -14.23
CA THR A 233 4.45 -5.24 -14.89
C THR A 233 3.62 -5.99 -13.85
N ASN A 234 2.34 -6.15 -14.13
CA ASN A 234 1.45 -7.03 -13.39
C ASN A 234 1.18 -8.29 -14.20
N VAL A 235 1.00 -9.41 -13.52
CA VAL A 235 0.49 -10.64 -14.11
C VAL A 235 -0.85 -10.96 -13.48
N TYR A 236 -1.91 -11.01 -14.29
CA TYR A 236 -3.23 -11.43 -13.86
C TYR A 236 -3.35 -12.94 -13.99
N PHE A 237 -3.63 -13.62 -12.90
CA PHE A 237 -3.91 -15.06 -12.88
C PHE A 237 -5.43 -15.29 -12.90
N ALA A 238 -5.96 -15.74 -14.03
CA ALA A 238 -7.40 -15.88 -14.23
C ALA A 238 -8.05 -16.87 -13.24
N GLN A 239 -7.37 -17.97 -12.91
CA GLN A 239 -7.83 -18.98 -11.95
C GLN A 239 -8.03 -18.40 -10.54
N TYR A 240 -7.24 -17.40 -10.17
CA TYR A 240 -7.22 -16.84 -8.83
C TYR A 240 -7.87 -15.45 -8.74
N GLY A 241 -8.22 -14.86 -9.89
CA GLY A 241 -8.76 -13.50 -9.93
C GLY A 241 -7.80 -12.44 -9.38
N LEU A 242 -6.50 -12.69 -9.46
CA LEU A 242 -5.45 -11.95 -8.78
C LEU A 242 -4.44 -11.36 -9.74
N LEU A 243 -4.07 -10.10 -9.54
CA LEU A 243 -2.92 -9.42 -10.13
C LEU A 243 -1.72 -9.51 -9.19
N LEU A 244 -0.58 -9.92 -9.70
CA LEU A 244 0.70 -9.94 -9.01
C LEU A 244 1.66 -8.97 -9.70
N ALA A 245 2.21 -8.01 -8.97
CA ALA A 245 3.29 -7.16 -9.48
C ALA A 245 4.59 -7.97 -9.54
N THR A 246 5.24 -7.98 -10.71
CA THR A 246 6.50 -8.72 -10.92
C THR A 246 7.68 -7.83 -11.26
N LYS A 247 7.44 -6.62 -11.73
CA LYS A 247 8.48 -5.62 -12.01
C LYS A 247 8.00 -4.24 -11.59
N TYR A 248 8.92 -3.39 -11.17
CA TYR A 248 8.68 -2.00 -10.83
C TYR A 248 9.89 -1.14 -11.22
N ALA A 249 9.64 0.08 -11.68
CA ALA A 249 10.66 1.10 -11.93
C ALA A 249 10.09 2.50 -11.70
N ASP A 250 10.82 3.33 -10.97
CA ASP A 250 10.58 4.77 -10.87
C ASP A 250 11.92 5.53 -10.98
N SER A 251 11.91 6.83 -10.68
CA SER A 251 13.11 7.66 -10.71
C SER A 251 14.14 7.34 -9.62
N ARG A 252 13.83 6.48 -8.66
CA ARG A 252 14.68 6.19 -7.50
C ARG A 252 15.28 4.79 -7.57
N PHE A 253 14.51 3.80 -8.05
CA PHE A 253 14.96 2.41 -8.10
C PHE A 253 14.19 1.58 -9.13
N THR A 254 14.76 0.43 -9.45
CA THR A 254 14.12 -0.66 -10.18
C THR A 254 14.01 -1.88 -9.30
N ALA A 255 12.95 -2.67 -9.46
CA ALA A 255 12.76 -3.92 -8.74
C ALA A 255 12.17 -5.01 -9.64
N ALA A 256 12.48 -6.26 -9.35
CA ALA A 256 11.92 -7.44 -9.99
C ALA A 256 11.69 -8.54 -8.96
N ASP A 257 10.50 -9.14 -9.01
CA ASP A 257 10.11 -10.30 -8.21
C ASP A 257 10.09 -11.55 -9.10
N THR A 258 10.85 -12.58 -8.74
CA THR A 258 10.80 -13.91 -9.33
C THR A 258 10.13 -14.85 -8.33
N VAL A 259 9.04 -15.50 -8.73
CA VAL A 259 8.34 -16.47 -7.86
C VAL A 259 9.21 -17.73 -7.72
N THR A 260 9.59 -18.05 -6.48
CA THR A 260 10.42 -19.23 -6.13
C THR A 260 9.59 -20.36 -5.54
N ASP A 261 8.43 -20.06 -4.97
CA ASP A 261 7.48 -21.07 -4.49
C ASP A 261 6.05 -20.53 -4.51
N PHE A 262 5.09 -21.44 -4.66
CA PHE A 262 3.67 -21.16 -4.64
C PHE A 262 2.95 -22.21 -3.78
N ILE A 263 2.12 -21.75 -2.86
CA ILE A 263 1.33 -22.58 -1.93
C ILE A 263 -0.12 -22.14 -2.01
N GLU A 264 -1.03 -23.09 -2.27
CA GLU A 264 -2.47 -22.92 -2.28
C GLU A 264 -3.10 -23.74 -1.17
N ARG A 265 -4.07 -23.18 -0.43
CA ARG A 265 -4.79 -23.83 0.67
C ARG A 265 -6.29 -23.61 0.59
#